data_2e5711e0349adcdf9873d5c847a4dd98
#
_entry.id   2e5711e0349adcdf9873d5c847a4dd98
#
_cell.length_a   1.000
_cell.length_b   1.000
_cell.length_c   1.000
_cell.angle_alpha   90.00
_cell.angle_beta   90.00
_cell.angle_gamma   90.00
#
_symmetry.space_group_name_H-M   'P 1'
#
loop_
_entity.id
_entity.type
_entity.pdbx_description
1 polymer ?
#
loop_
_entity_poly.entity_id
_entity_poly.type
_entity_poly.pdbx_seq_one_letter_code
_entity_poly.pdbx_strand_id
1 'polypeptide(L)'
;QFDIERSSNGIDFESIGTVQASNSQSASYQYEDMNIGLRANPANFYRLKLIDIDGQFVYSKLIQLIKQTSGKMVVYPNPIKDVVTISISNSANVTILSQEGKIIMQKELKSGSTELNVGFLANGIYFIRNEKTNETIKIEKK
;
A
#
# COMPACT_ATOMS: atom_id res chain seq x y z
N GLN A 1 16.98 -13.85 -14.96
CA GLN A 1 16.42 -12.50 -15.11
C GLN A 1 15.53 -12.13 -13.93
N PHE A 2 15.24 -10.86 -13.76
CA PHE A 2 14.29 -10.36 -12.76
C PHE A 2 13.20 -9.57 -13.46
N ASP A 3 11.94 -9.90 -13.23
CA ASP A 3 10.83 -9.03 -13.58
C ASP A 3 10.50 -8.15 -12.39
N ILE A 4 10.34 -6.85 -12.64
CA ILE A 4 9.90 -5.90 -11.65
C ILE A 4 8.38 -5.84 -11.74
N GLU A 5 7.71 -6.19 -10.66
CA GLU A 5 6.27 -6.17 -10.59
C GLU A 5 5.80 -5.08 -9.61
N ARG A 6 4.76 -4.36 -10.03
CA ARG A 6 4.12 -3.30 -9.25
C ARG A 6 2.65 -3.59 -9.03
N SER A 7 2.13 -3.17 -7.88
CA SER A 7 0.71 -3.24 -7.54
C SER A 7 0.27 -1.95 -6.85
N SER A 8 -0.98 -1.54 -7.05
CA SER A 8 -1.60 -0.44 -6.34
C SER A 8 -2.37 -0.88 -5.08
N ASN A 9 -2.64 -2.17 -4.93
CA ASN A 9 -3.43 -2.73 -3.82
C ASN A 9 -2.69 -3.83 -3.03
N GLY A 10 -1.47 -4.20 -3.44
CA GLY A 10 -0.67 -5.26 -2.83
C GLY A 10 -1.15 -6.69 -3.16
N ILE A 11 -2.13 -6.84 -4.04
CA ILE A 11 -2.75 -8.13 -4.42
C ILE A 11 -2.52 -8.41 -5.91
N ASP A 12 -2.94 -7.48 -6.76
CA ASP A 12 -2.86 -7.59 -8.21
C ASP A 12 -1.57 -6.94 -8.69
N PHE A 13 -0.65 -7.74 -9.20
CA PHE A 13 0.66 -7.28 -9.67
C PHE A 13 0.74 -7.28 -11.19
N GLU A 14 1.32 -6.23 -11.75
CA GLU A 14 1.65 -6.10 -13.17
C GLU A 14 3.17 -6.01 -13.34
N SER A 15 3.73 -6.66 -14.35
CA SER A 15 5.13 -6.49 -14.73
C SER A 15 5.31 -5.11 -15.37
N ILE A 16 6.25 -4.33 -14.84
CA ILE A 16 6.58 -2.98 -15.33
C ILE A 16 7.95 -2.90 -15.98
N GLY A 17 8.73 -3.97 -15.90
CA GLY A 17 10.03 -4.05 -16.53
C GLY A 17 10.76 -5.33 -16.19
N THR A 18 11.81 -5.60 -16.98
CA THR A 18 12.68 -6.76 -16.81
C THR A 18 14.13 -6.31 -16.78
N VAL A 19 14.91 -6.87 -15.88
CA VAL A 19 16.36 -6.68 -15.79
C VAL A 19 17.06 -8.01 -15.97
N GLN A 20 18.04 -8.04 -16.87
CA GLN A 20 18.86 -9.25 -17.08
C GLN A 20 19.87 -9.41 -15.95
N ALA A 21 19.91 -10.60 -15.37
CA ALA A 21 20.91 -10.94 -14.38
C ALA A 21 22.29 -11.09 -15.03
N SER A 22 23.31 -10.54 -14.39
CA SER A 22 24.71 -10.84 -14.77
C SER A 22 25.17 -12.15 -14.11
N ASN A 23 26.11 -12.84 -14.76
CA ASN A 23 26.71 -14.08 -14.23
C ASN A 23 27.81 -13.80 -13.17
N SER A 24 27.83 -12.62 -12.55
CA SER A 24 28.82 -12.29 -11.53
C SER A 24 28.34 -12.69 -10.12
N GLN A 25 29.27 -13.04 -9.25
CA GLN A 25 28.97 -13.44 -7.86
C GLN A 25 28.29 -12.34 -7.05
N SER A 26 28.43 -11.07 -7.46
CA SER A 26 27.78 -9.91 -6.86
C SER A 26 27.52 -8.88 -7.96
N ALA A 27 26.28 -8.44 -8.08
CA ALA A 27 25.88 -7.39 -9.01
C ALA A 27 24.85 -6.46 -8.36
N SER A 28 24.96 -5.18 -8.67
CA SER A 28 23.98 -4.16 -8.28
C SER A 28 23.15 -3.80 -9.49
N TYR A 29 21.83 -3.75 -9.32
CA TYR A 29 20.89 -3.42 -10.36
C TYR A 29 20.07 -2.21 -9.95
N GLN A 30 19.71 -1.40 -10.92
CA GLN A 30 18.86 -0.22 -10.72
C GLN A 30 17.73 -0.25 -11.74
N TYR A 31 16.53 0.07 -11.28
CA TYR A 31 15.36 0.24 -12.13
C TYR A 31 14.60 1.49 -11.69
N GLU A 32 14.16 2.30 -12.65
CA GLU A 32 13.43 3.53 -12.40
C GLU A 32 11.99 3.42 -12.93
N ASP A 33 10.99 3.52 -12.05
CA ASP A 33 9.58 3.53 -12.43
C ASP A 33 9.14 4.97 -12.75
N MET A 34 9.20 5.35 -14.02
CA MET A 34 8.82 6.66 -14.51
C MET A 34 7.32 6.97 -14.34
N ASN A 35 6.49 5.96 -14.14
CA ASN A 35 5.02 6.10 -14.08
C ASN A 35 4.46 6.17 -12.66
N ILE A 36 5.29 6.12 -11.63
CA ILE A 36 4.84 6.16 -10.22
C ILE A 36 4.04 7.42 -9.88
N GLY A 37 4.34 8.54 -10.54
CA GLY A 37 3.69 9.84 -10.33
C GLY A 37 2.33 10.01 -10.98
N LEU A 38 1.96 9.16 -11.93
CA LEU A 38 0.77 9.30 -12.77
C LEU A 38 -0.48 8.60 -12.18
N ARG A 39 -0.30 7.81 -11.12
CA ARG A 39 -1.39 7.03 -10.52
C ARG A 39 -2.05 7.78 -9.37
N ALA A 40 -3.37 7.63 -9.29
CA ALA A 40 -4.19 8.25 -8.24
C ALA A 40 -3.94 7.65 -6.84
N ASN A 41 -3.45 6.39 -6.77
CA ASN A 41 -3.15 5.74 -5.50
C ASN A 41 -1.76 6.17 -5.00
N PRO A 42 -1.65 6.75 -3.80
CA PRO A 42 -0.38 7.18 -3.22
C PRO A 42 0.53 6.03 -2.77
N ALA A 43 -0.02 4.83 -2.56
CA ALA A 43 0.74 3.65 -2.20
C ALA A 43 1.02 2.78 -3.43
N ASN A 44 2.27 2.40 -3.63
CA ASN A 44 2.69 1.44 -4.63
C ASN A 44 3.46 0.31 -3.94
N PHE A 45 3.15 -0.90 -4.33
CA PHE A 45 3.81 -2.11 -3.85
C PHE A 45 4.67 -2.66 -4.97
N TYR A 46 5.88 -3.08 -4.63
CA TYR A 46 6.85 -3.65 -5.56
C TYR A 46 7.34 -4.99 -5.06
N ARG A 47 7.58 -5.91 -5.98
CA ARG A 47 8.31 -7.14 -5.75
C ARG A 47 9.12 -7.49 -6.98
N LEU A 48 10.15 -8.30 -6.80
CA LEU A 48 10.89 -8.91 -7.87
C LEU A 48 10.39 -10.34 -8.06
N LYS A 49 10.17 -10.72 -9.32
CA LYS A 49 10.01 -12.10 -9.71
C LYS A 49 11.33 -12.57 -10.31
N LEU A 50 12.06 -13.38 -9.56
CA LEU A 50 13.34 -13.95 -10.00
C LEU A 50 13.04 -15.18 -10.83
N ILE A 51 13.43 -15.19 -12.09
CA ILE A 51 13.19 -16.28 -13.03
C ILE A 51 14.51 -16.95 -13.35
N ASP A 52 14.60 -18.25 -13.08
CA ASP A 52 15.77 -19.06 -13.35
C ASP A 52 15.79 -19.52 -14.85
N ILE A 53 16.88 -20.16 -15.25
CA ILE A 53 17.12 -20.62 -16.63
C ILE A 53 16.10 -21.71 -17.04
N ASP A 54 15.64 -22.51 -16.07
CA ASP A 54 14.65 -23.57 -16.26
C ASP A 54 13.18 -23.06 -16.27
N GLY A 55 12.99 -21.74 -16.09
CA GLY A 55 11.67 -21.10 -16.06
C GLY A 55 10.99 -21.14 -14.69
N GLN A 56 11.60 -21.73 -13.67
CA GLN A 56 11.10 -21.63 -12.30
C GLN A 56 11.31 -20.22 -11.77
N PHE A 57 10.46 -19.81 -10.82
CA PHE A 57 10.56 -18.46 -10.27
C PHE A 57 10.30 -18.44 -8.78
N VAL A 58 10.85 -17.41 -8.12
CA VAL A 58 10.58 -17.05 -6.74
C VAL A 58 10.33 -15.55 -6.62
N TYR A 59 9.56 -15.15 -5.62
CA TYR A 59 9.32 -13.74 -5.33
C TYR A 59 10.22 -13.22 -4.22
N SER A 60 10.67 -11.99 -4.36
CA SER A 60 11.33 -11.25 -3.28
C SER A 60 10.32 -10.86 -2.17
N LYS A 61 10.84 -10.28 -1.10
CA LYS A 61 10.01 -9.56 -0.13
C LYS A 61 9.28 -8.41 -0.82
N LEU A 62 8.08 -8.13 -0.33
CA LEU A 62 7.26 -7.00 -0.77
C LEU A 62 7.87 -5.70 -0.24
N ILE A 63 8.05 -4.72 -1.11
CA ILE A 63 8.45 -3.35 -0.76
C ILE A 63 7.27 -2.43 -1.04
N GLN A 64 6.97 -1.55 -0.10
CA GLN A 64 5.95 -0.54 -0.25
C GLN A 64 6.58 0.85 -0.31
N LEU A 65 6.24 1.59 -1.35
CA LEU A 65 6.59 3.00 -1.49
C LEU A 65 5.33 3.86 -1.39
N ILE A 66 5.38 4.88 -0.54
CA ILE A 66 4.28 5.82 -0.33
C ILE A 66 4.72 7.17 -0.84
N LYS A 67 3.97 7.72 -1.79
CA LYS A 67 4.15 9.12 -2.18
C LYS A 67 3.59 10.00 -1.06
N GLN A 68 4.45 10.65 -0.31
CA GLN A 68 4.01 11.65 0.66
C GLN A 68 3.43 12.85 -0.11
N THR A 69 2.12 12.93 -0.15
CA THR A 69 1.42 14.17 -0.50
C THR A 69 1.32 15.00 0.77
N SER A 70 2.04 16.12 0.83
CA SER A 70 2.02 17.03 1.98
C SER A 70 0.59 17.32 2.43
N GLY A 71 0.26 16.91 3.66
CA GLY A 71 -1.00 17.24 4.33
C GLY A 71 -2.16 16.27 4.14
N LYS A 72 -2.10 15.28 3.24
CA LYS A 72 -3.21 14.34 3.02
C LYS A 72 -3.06 13.05 3.81
N MET A 73 -4.19 12.53 4.28
CA MET A 73 -4.27 11.18 4.84
C MET A 73 -4.18 10.14 3.72
N VAL A 74 -3.44 9.07 3.97
CA VAL A 74 -3.31 7.93 3.05
C VAL A 74 -3.73 6.67 3.79
N VAL A 75 -4.57 5.85 3.15
CA VAL A 75 -5.09 4.61 3.71
C VAL A 75 -4.89 3.47 2.72
N TYR A 76 -4.28 2.38 3.18
CA TYR A 76 -3.98 1.21 2.35
C TYR A 76 -3.78 -0.07 3.20
N PRO A 77 -3.91 -1.27 2.57
CA PRO A 77 -4.44 -1.49 1.23
C PRO A 77 -5.92 -1.13 1.12
N ASN A 78 -6.45 -1.03 -0.08
CA ASN A 78 -7.88 -0.93 -0.32
C ASN A 78 -8.18 -1.74 -1.59
N PRO A 79 -8.87 -2.88 -1.51
CA PRO A 79 -9.58 -3.46 -0.35
C PRO A 79 -8.68 -3.90 0.81
N ILE A 80 -9.26 -3.89 2.02
CA ILE A 80 -8.61 -4.27 3.27
C ILE A 80 -8.98 -5.72 3.63
N LYS A 81 -8.03 -6.47 4.21
CA LYS A 81 -8.30 -7.72 4.91
C LYS A 81 -8.28 -7.48 6.43
N ASP A 82 -7.23 -7.88 7.11
CA ASP A 82 -7.17 -7.84 8.57
C ASP A 82 -6.44 -6.61 9.12
N VAL A 83 -5.61 -5.97 8.30
CA VAL A 83 -4.79 -4.83 8.69
C VAL A 83 -4.96 -3.69 7.68
N VAL A 84 -5.10 -2.48 8.20
CA VAL A 84 -5.07 -1.23 7.43
C VAL A 84 -3.93 -0.36 7.93
N THR A 85 -3.19 0.23 7.02
CA THR A 85 -2.18 1.23 7.34
C THR A 85 -2.74 2.61 7.03
N ILE A 86 -2.64 3.50 8.00
CA ILE A 86 -3.05 4.90 7.88
C ILE A 86 -1.82 5.77 8.06
N SER A 87 -1.53 6.61 7.07
CA SER A 87 -0.43 7.57 7.09
C SER A 87 -1.00 9.00 7.15
N ILE A 88 -0.55 9.78 8.13
CA ILE A 88 -0.96 11.18 8.35
C ILE A 88 0.27 12.05 8.58
N SER A 89 0.22 13.29 8.11
CA SER A 89 1.35 14.24 8.25
C SER A 89 1.45 14.85 9.64
N ASN A 90 0.35 14.96 10.35
CA ASN A 90 0.28 15.52 11.70
C ASN A 90 -0.56 14.63 12.60
N SER A 91 -0.22 14.56 13.87
CA SER A 91 -1.01 13.81 14.87
C SER A 91 -2.46 14.27 14.87
N ALA A 92 -3.39 13.33 14.86
CA ALA A 92 -4.83 13.56 14.82
C ALA A 92 -5.61 12.36 15.35
N ASN A 93 -6.82 12.59 15.81
CA ASN A 93 -7.80 11.53 16.00
C ASN A 93 -8.32 11.07 14.64
N VAL A 94 -8.31 9.76 14.44
CA VAL A 94 -8.86 9.11 13.24
C VAL A 94 -10.02 8.21 13.66
N THR A 95 -11.13 8.33 12.95
CA THR A 95 -12.37 7.61 13.22
C THR A 95 -12.70 6.68 12.06
N ILE A 96 -13.01 5.43 12.36
CA ILE A 96 -13.56 4.46 11.40
C ILE A 96 -15.08 4.46 11.58
N LEU A 97 -15.79 4.69 10.47
CA LEU A 97 -17.26 4.80 10.43
C LEU A 97 -17.82 3.67 9.55
N SER A 98 -18.97 3.12 9.93
CA SER A 98 -19.75 2.25 9.03
C SER A 98 -20.35 3.07 7.88
N GLN A 99 -20.97 2.37 6.92
CA GLN A 99 -21.65 2.99 5.79
C GLN A 99 -22.81 3.90 6.24
N GLU A 100 -23.44 3.59 7.38
CA GLU A 100 -24.52 4.39 7.99
C GLU A 100 -24.00 5.55 8.85
N GLY A 101 -22.68 5.76 8.92
CA GLY A 101 -22.05 6.82 9.72
C GLY A 101 -21.88 6.50 11.20
N LYS A 102 -22.11 5.24 11.62
CA LYS A 102 -21.87 4.82 13.02
C LYS A 102 -20.37 4.73 13.28
N ILE A 103 -19.91 5.30 14.40
CA ILE A 103 -18.52 5.17 14.84
C ILE A 103 -18.26 3.73 15.28
N ILE A 104 -17.30 3.09 14.62
CA ILE A 104 -16.85 1.72 14.95
C ILE A 104 -15.59 1.78 15.82
N MET A 105 -14.65 2.67 15.48
CA MET A 105 -13.41 2.84 16.22
C MET A 105 -12.97 4.29 16.13
N GLN A 106 -12.35 4.78 17.20
CA GLN A 106 -11.65 6.06 17.21
C GLN A 106 -10.29 5.87 17.87
N LYS A 107 -9.26 6.42 17.28
CA LYS A 107 -7.88 6.29 17.78
C LYS A 107 -7.08 7.54 17.46
N GLU A 108 -6.31 8.01 18.43
CA GLU A 108 -5.28 9.02 18.21
C GLU A 108 -4.08 8.38 17.50
N LEU A 109 -3.71 8.93 16.36
CA LEU A 109 -2.54 8.52 15.60
C LEU A 109 -1.49 9.62 15.63
N LYS A 110 -0.22 9.23 15.76
CA LYS A 110 0.91 10.15 15.63
C LYS A 110 1.21 10.39 14.13
N SER A 111 1.93 11.48 13.84
CA SER A 111 2.49 11.73 12.52
C SER A 111 3.29 10.52 12.03
N GLY A 112 3.12 10.15 10.77
CA GLY A 112 3.70 8.96 10.13
C GLY A 112 2.66 7.90 9.80
N SER A 113 3.11 6.66 9.64
CA SER A 113 2.27 5.51 9.29
C SER A 113 1.98 4.65 10.52
N THR A 114 0.73 4.29 10.70
CA THR A 114 0.26 3.42 11.78
C THR A 114 -0.55 2.26 11.21
N GLU A 115 -0.25 1.06 11.64
CA GLU A 115 -1.04 -0.13 11.33
C GLU A 115 -2.15 -0.34 12.37
N LEU A 116 -3.36 -0.59 11.90
CA LEU A 116 -4.51 -0.94 12.71
C LEU A 116 -5.05 -2.31 12.32
N ASN A 117 -5.27 -3.16 13.32
CA ASN A 117 -5.99 -4.41 13.10
C ASN A 117 -7.49 -4.12 12.99
N VAL A 118 -8.07 -4.52 11.88
CA VAL A 118 -9.48 -4.36 11.52
C VAL A 118 -10.13 -5.70 11.13
N GLY A 119 -9.50 -6.83 11.47
CA GLY A 119 -9.99 -8.17 11.18
C GLY A 119 -11.36 -8.46 11.80
N PHE A 120 -11.73 -7.73 12.86
CA PHE A 120 -13.05 -7.84 13.51
C PHE A 120 -14.19 -7.19 12.71
N LEU A 121 -13.88 -6.39 11.68
CA LEU A 121 -14.90 -5.77 10.82
C LEU A 121 -15.50 -6.81 9.88
N ALA A 122 -16.81 -6.76 9.70
CA ALA A 122 -17.50 -7.52 8.66
C ALA A 122 -17.13 -7.00 7.26
N ASN A 123 -17.29 -7.84 6.23
CA ASN A 123 -17.11 -7.40 4.86
C ASN A 123 -18.10 -6.27 4.52
N GLY A 124 -17.62 -5.23 3.86
CA GLY A 124 -18.47 -4.09 3.53
C GLY A 124 -17.68 -2.80 3.31
N ILE A 125 -18.42 -1.72 3.21
CA ILE A 125 -17.89 -0.36 3.00
C ILE A 125 -17.78 0.36 4.34
N TYR A 126 -16.64 1.00 4.54
CA TYR A 126 -16.33 1.83 5.70
C TYR A 126 -15.72 3.15 5.25
N PHE A 127 -15.68 4.11 6.16
CA PHE A 127 -15.04 5.39 5.96
C PHE A 127 -14.03 5.64 7.07
N ILE A 128 -12.84 6.11 6.70
CA ILE A 128 -11.81 6.54 7.65
C ILE A 128 -11.74 8.06 7.57
N ARG A 129 -11.99 8.73 8.67
CA ARG A 129 -12.01 10.20 8.77
C ARG A 129 -10.90 10.69 9.69
N ASN A 130 -10.14 11.67 9.23
CA ASN A 130 -9.24 12.46 10.03
C ASN A 130 -10.01 13.63 10.66
N GLU A 131 -10.18 13.63 11.97
CA GLU A 131 -11.00 14.62 12.67
C GLU A 131 -10.39 16.04 12.66
N LYS A 132 -9.08 16.15 12.43
CA LYS A 132 -8.39 17.44 12.36
C LYS A 132 -8.56 18.14 11.00
N THR A 133 -8.55 17.37 9.92
CA THR A 133 -8.62 17.89 8.55
C THR A 133 -9.99 17.70 7.90
N ASN A 134 -10.88 16.92 8.53
CA ASN A 134 -12.15 16.43 7.99
C ASN A 134 -12.01 15.60 6.69
N GLU A 135 -10.79 15.22 6.36
CA GLU A 135 -10.54 14.33 5.20
C GLU A 135 -11.10 12.95 5.48
N THR A 136 -11.88 12.43 4.51
CA THR A 136 -12.54 11.13 4.61
C THR A 136 -12.18 10.26 3.42
N ILE A 137 -11.77 9.03 3.70
CA ILE A 137 -11.42 8.04 2.68
C ILE A 137 -12.35 6.84 2.79
N LYS A 138 -12.97 6.48 1.66
CA LYS A 138 -13.78 5.26 1.53
C LYS A 138 -12.85 4.05 1.41
N ILE A 139 -13.16 3.00 2.15
CA ILE A 139 -12.46 1.71 2.12
C ILE A 139 -13.44 0.57 1.96
N GLU A 140 -12.98 -0.52 1.36
CA GLU A 140 -13.72 -1.77 1.21
C GLU A 140 -13.05 -2.86 2.05
N LYS A 141 -13.78 -3.54 2.92
CA LYS A 141 -13.35 -4.72 3.69
C LYS A 141 -13.81 -5.99 2.98
N LYS A 142 -12.86 -6.89 2.74
CA LYS A 142 -13.08 -8.22 2.15
C LYS A 142 -12.60 -9.33 3.05
#